data_7232ea3585df0e26442171e43c12f014
#
_entry.id   7232ea3585df0e26442171e43c12f014
#
_cell.length_a   1.000
_cell.length_b   1.000
_cell.length_c   1.000
_cell.angle_alpha   90.00
_cell.angle_beta   90.00
_cell.angle_gamma   90.00
#
_symmetry.space_group_name_H-M   'P 1'
#
loop_
_entity.id
_entity.type
_entity.pdbx_description
1 polymer ?
#
loop_
_entity_poly.entity_id
_entity_poly.type
_entity_poly.pdbx_seq_one_letter_code
_entity_poly.pdbx_strand_id
1 'polypeptide(L)'
;KGLDNLDAVRQTFKIITSRFAGFQAQWLNVHVDFPLLQRIALPINIGSVRYPGIKIHDRRVIRLFEVLLHGGTHAGGWTAKDIHQSVLTTFGLSERSYGLNQLRYDLRKLKGHGLLERDGSRYAYRLTSKGVQVALLFLFFHKRLCGPLANSRFHRRPDPQNRPDSR
;
A
#
# COMPACT_ATOMS: atom_id res chain seq x y z
N LYS A 1 -38.89 -0.74 -18.11
CA LYS A 1 -37.59 -1.41 -17.86
C LYS A 1 -37.43 -1.61 -16.38
N GLY A 2 -37.57 -2.84 -16.01
CA GLY A 2 -38.09 -3.37 -14.82
C GLY A 2 -37.27 -3.30 -13.57
N LEU A 3 -38.01 -3.39 -12.49
CA LEU A 3 -37.60 -3.63 -11.10
C LEU A 3 -36.99 -5.03 -10.90
N ASP A 4 -36.93 -5.85 -11.95
CA ASP A 4 -36.47 -7.25 -11.92
C ASP A 4 -34.97 -7.39 -11.59
N ASN A 5 -34.23 -6.29 -11.61
CA ASN A 5 -32.80 -6.28 -11.30
C ASN A 5 -32.48 -5.70 -9.91
N LEU A 6 -33.50 -5.31 -9.14
CA LEU A 6 -33.36 -4.63 -7.86
C LEU A 6 -32.76 -5.58 -6.81
N ASP A 7 -33.15 -6.84 -6.81
CA ASP A 7 -32.60 -7.83 -5.87
C ASP A 7 -31.16 -8.17 -6.15
N ALA A 8 -30.77 -8.30 -7.42
CA ALA A 8 -29.37 -8.50 -7.79
C ALA A 8 -28.48 -7.29 -7.40
N VAL A 9 -28.98 -6.07 -7.63
CA VAL A 9 -28.31 -4.83 -7.22
C VAL A 9 -28.20 -4.76 -5.69
N ARG A 10 -29.28 -5.06 -4.96
CA ARG A 10 -29.30 -5.10 -3.50
C ARG A 10 -28.33 -6.12 -2.92
N GLN A 11 -28.24 -7.31 -3.52
CA GLN A 11 -27.29 -8.34 -3.13
C GLN A 11 -25.84 -7.88 -3.36
N THR A 12 -25.58 -7.25 -4.49
CA THR A 12 -24.26 -6.69 -4.83
C THR A 12 -23.86 -5.58 -3.84
N PHE A 13 -24.79 -4.65 -3.53
CA PHE A 13 -24.55 -3.63 -2.51
C PHE A 13 -24.31 -4.22 -1.12
N LYS A 14 -25.04 -5.26 -0.73
CA LYS A 14 -24.85 -5.95 0.54
C LYS A 14 -23.46 -6.59 0.64
N ILE A 15 -22.98 -7.17 -0.45
CA ILE A 15 -21.62 -7.75 -0.51
C ILE A 15 -20.56 -6.64 -0.40
N ILE A 16 -20.75 -5.53 -1.13
CA ILE A 16 -19.83 -4.39 -1.10
C ILE A 16 -19.77 -3.76 0.30
N THR A 17 -20.93 -3.49 0.91
CA THR A 17 -21.02 -2.92 2.26
C THR A 17 -20.46 -3.85 3.32
N SER A 18 -20.70 -5.16 3.23
CA SER A 18 -20.13 -6.14 4.16
C SER A 18 -18.60 -6.20 4.06
N ARG A 19 -18.05 -6.16 2.84
CA ARG A 19 -16.60 -6.09 2.61
C ARG A 19 -16.01 -4.80 3.14
N PHE A 20 -16.69 -3.67 2.93
CA PHE A 20 -16.28 -2.38 3.44
C PHE A 20 -16.32 -2.33 4.97
N ALA A 21 -17.37 -2.86 5.60
CA ALA A 21 -17.47 -2.97 7.05
C ALA A 21 -16.38 -3.89 7.63
N GLY A 22 -16.11 -5.04 6.99
CA GLY A 22 -15.00 -5.91 7.36
C GLY A 22 -13.63 -5.21 7.24
N PHE A 23 -13.44 -4.45 6.18
CA PHE A 23 -12.25 -3.62 5.99
C PHE A 23 -12.12 -2.54 7.09
N GLN A 24 -13.20 -1.85 7.43
CA GLN A 24 -13.21 -0.87 8.52
C GLN A 24 -12.93 -1.52 9.89
N ALA A 25 -13.49 -2.70 10.16
CA ALA A 25 -13.24 -3.44 11.40
C ALA A 25 -11.78 -3.88 11.52
N GLN A 26 -11.17 -4.35 10.42
CA GLN A 26 -9.73 -4.63 10.36
C GLN A 26 -8.89 -3.36 10.57
N TRP A 27 -9.37 -2.23 10.08
CA TRP A 27 -8.74 -0.93 10.23
C TRP A 27 -8.70 -0.46 11.69
N LEU A 28 -9.78 -0.66 12.43
CA LEU A 28 -9.91 -0.29 13.84
C LEU A 28 -9.12 -1.22 14.77
N ASN A 29 -8.93 -2.49 14.35
CA ASN A 29 -8.24 -3.54 15.10
C ASN A 29 -6.80 -3.80 14.61
N VAL A 30 -6.17 -2.87 13.89
CA VAL A 30 -4.75 -3.01 13.53
C VAL A 30 -3.91 -2.89 14.80
N HIS A 31 -3.77 -3.97 15.52
CA HIS A 31 -2.68 -4.13 16.48
C HIS A 31 -1.37 -4.12 15.71
N VAL A 32 -0.44 -3.26 16.12
CA VAL A 32 0.89 -3.22 15.51
C VAL A 32 1.60 -4.51 15.85
N ASP A 33 1.61 -5.45 14.91
CA ASP A 33 2.37 -6.70 15.03
C ASP A 33 3.86 -6.41 14.75
N PHE A 34 4.57 -5.99 15.79
CA PHE A 34 6.02 -5.75 15.72
C PHE A 34 6.82 -6.97 15.25
N PRO A 35 6.55 -8.20 15.72
CA PRO A 35 7.17 -9.41 15.18
C PRO A 35 6.97 -9.58 13.68
N LEU A 36 5.81 -9.26 13.14
CA LEU A 36 5.55 -9.30 11.71
C LEU A 36 6.40 -8.26 10.98
N LEU A 37 6.46 -7.02 11.48
CA LEU A 37 7.28 -5.96 10.90
C LEU A 37 8.76 -6.32 10.88
N GLN A 38 9.28 -6.90 11.96
CA GLN A 38 10.65 -7.36 12.04
C GLN A 38 10.93 -8.45 11.00
N ARG A 39 10.04 -9.42 10.86
CA ARG A 39 10.19 -10.51 9.87
C ARG A 39 10.21 -10.00 8.44
N ILE A 40 9.31 -9.08 8.07
CA ILE A 40 9.29 -8.54 6.70
C ILE A 40 10.44 -7.56 6.42
N ALA A 41 11.03 -6.97 7.45
CA ALA A 41 12.21 -6.11 7.33
C ALA A 41 13.50 -6.89 7.05
N LEU A 42 13.51 -8.20 7.29
CA LEU A 42 14.64 -9.07 7.00
C LEU A 42 14.62 -9.54 5.54
N PRO A 43 15.78 -9.76 4.93
CA PRO A 43 15.85 -10.34 3.58
C PRO A 43 15.39 -11.80 3.60
N ILE A 44 14.82 -12.24 2.48
CA ILE A 44 14.39 -13.61 2.28
C ILE A 44 15.07 -14.20 1.05
N ASN A 45 15.27 -15.52 1.06
CA ASN A 45 15.78 -16.27 -0.08
C ASN A 45 14.64 -17.10 -0.67
N ILE A 46 14.45 -17.03 -1.99
CA ILE A 46 13.50 -17.85 -2.73
C ILE A 46 14.27 -18.52 -3.87
N GLY A 47 14.51 -19.81 -3.73
CA GLY A 47 15.46 -20.52 -4.61
C GLY A 47 16.84 -19.87 -4.50
N SER A 48 17.42 -19.52 -5.64
CA SER A 48 18.73 -18.86 -5.74
C SER A 48 18.67 -17.32 -5.60
N VAL A 49 17.47 -16.73 -5.52
CA VAL A 49 17.31 -15.27 -5.52
C VAL A 49 17.08 -14.75 -4.11
N ARG A 50 17.94 -13.81 -3.71
CA ARG A 50 17.79 -13.07 -2.44
C ARG A 50 16.99 -11.79 -2.67
N TYR A 51 15.87 -11.64 -1.96
CA TYR A 51 15.07 -10.41 -1.93
C TYR A 51 15.37 -9.63 -0.65
N PRO A 52 15.61 -8.32 -0.76
CA PRO A 52 15.83 -7.48 0.42
C PRO A 52 14.53 -7.36 1.23
N GLY A 53 14.68 -7.11 2.52
CA GLY A 53 13.55 -6.84 3.40
C GLY A 53 12.77 -5.58 3.00
N ILE A 54 11.55 -5.49 3.50
CA ILE A 54 10.63 -4.37 3.26
C ILE A 54 10.65 -3.44 4.47
N LYS A 55 11.08 -2.21 4.26
CA LYS A 55 11.18 -1.21 5.32
C LYS A 55 9.91 -0.36 5.36
N ILE A 56 9.42 -0.03 6.55
CA ILE A 56 8.17 0.72 6.75
C ILE A 56 8.20 2.13 6.11
N HIS A 57 9.37 2.68 5.86
CA HIS A 57 9.57 3.97 5.21
C HIS A 57 9.91 3.87 3.70
N ASP A 58 9.82 2.67 3.11
CA ASP A 58 10.07 2.48 1.67
C ASP A 58 8.95 3.13 0.85
N ARG A 59 9.23 4.32 0.30
CA ARG A 59 8.26 5.12 -0.46
C ARG A 59 7.66 4.36 -1.65
N ARG A 60 8.44 3.50 -2.31
CA ARG A 60 7.94 2.74 -3.46
C ARG A 60 6.90 1.71 -3.02
N VAL A 61 7.20 1.00 -1.93
CA VAL A 61 6.27 0.02 -1.35
C VAL A 61 5.01 0.71 -0.81
N ILE A 62 5.15 1.86 -0.15
CA ILE A 62 4.00 2.64 0.35
C ILE A 62 3.08 3.04 -0.81
N ARG A 63 3.64 3.54 -1.92
CA ARG A 63 2.86 3.90 -3.12
C ARG A 63 2.15 2.69 -3.74
N LEU A 64 2.83 1.54 -3.81
CA LEU A 64 2.22 0.30 -4.29
C LEU A 64 1.07 -0.15 -3.41
N PHE A 65 1.24 -0.12 -2.10
CA PHE A 65 0.19 -0.48 -1.16
C PHE A 65 -1.01 0.46 -1.26
N GLU A 66 -0.77 1.77 -1.44
CA GLU A 66 -1.85 2.74 -1.62
C GLU A 66 -2.68 2.42 -2.87
N VAL A 67 -2.04 2.16 -4.01
CA VAL A 67 -2.73 1.77 -5.24
C VAL A 67 -3.45 0.42 -5.09
N LEU A 68 -2.77 -0.59 -4.55
CA LEU A 68 -3.34 -1.93 -4.42
C LEU A 68 -4.51 -2.01 -3.44
N LEU A 69 -4.52 -1.18 -2.39
CA LEU A 69 -5.64 -1.09 -1.45
C LEU A 69 -6.85 -0.36 -2.05
N HIS A 70 -6.63 0.74 -2.78
CA HIS A 70 -7.70 1.47 -3.47
C HIS A 70 -8.34 0.64 -4.58
N GLY A 71 -7.60 -0.29 -5.12
CA GLY A 71 -8.05 -1.18 -6.18
C GLY A 71 -8.92 -2.34 -5.73
N GLY A 72 -9.38 -2.38 -4.51
CA GLY A 72 -10.34 -3.39 -4.01
C GLY A 72 -11.64 -3.48 -4.82
N THR A 73 -11.90 -2.53 -5.73
CA THR A 73 -12.99 -2.54 -6.70
C THR A 73 -12.72 -3.40 -7.94
N HIS A 74 -11.46 -3.78 -8.20
CA HIS A 74 -11.12 -4.66 -9.32
C HIS A 74 -11.35 -6.13 -8.94
N ALA A 75 -12.56 -6.60 -9.16
CA ALA A 75 -12.96 -7.99 -8.87
C ALA A 75 -12.08 -9.04 -9.59
N GLY A 76 -11.45 -8.66 -10.70
CA GLY A 76 -10.53 -9.48 -11.49
C GLY A 76 -9.05 -9.47 -11.02
N GLY A 77 -8.68 -8.62 -10.07
CA GLY A 77 -7.28 -8.34 -9.72
C GLY A 77 -6.62 -7.35 -10.69
N TRP A 78 -5.37 -6.99 -10.43
CA TRP A 78 -4.62 -5.97 -11.16
C TRP A 78 -3.57 -6.58 -12.06
N THR A 79 -3.51 -6.20 -13.32
CA THR A 79 -2.32 -6.52 -14.14
C THR A 79 -1.14 -5.62 -13.77
N ALA A 80 0.08 -6.04 -14.10
CA ALA A 80 1.27 -5.21 -13.86
C ALA A 80 1.21 -3.86 -14.60
N LYS A 81 0.56 -3.82 -15.76
CA LYS A 81 0.39 -2.58 -16.53
C LYS A 81 -0.57 -1.61 -15.83
N ASP A 82 -1.70 -2.13 -15.32
CA ASP A 82 -2.69 -1.32 -14.62
C ASP A 82 -2.10 -0.73 -13.34
N ILE A 83 -1.37 -1.55 -12.55
CA ILE A 83 -0.67 -1.08 -11.36
C ILE A 83 0.33 0.02 -11.73
N HIS A 84 1.14 -0.20 -12.78
CA HIS A 84 2.13 0.78 -13.23
C HIS A 84 1.48 2.11 -13.59
N GLN A 85 0.47 2.08 -14.46
CA GLN A 85 -0.25 3.27 -14.88
C GLN A 85 -0.88 3.99 -13.69
N SER A 86 -1.52 3.26 -12.78
CA SER A 86 -2.12 3.83 -11.58
C SER A 86 -1.09 4.48 -10.66
N VAL A 87 0.09 3.87 -10.48
CA VAL A 87 1.18 4.47 -9.69
C VAL A 87 1.68 5.75 -10.35
N LEU A 88 1.91 5.76 -11.67
CA LEU A 88 2.36 6.95 -12.39
C LEU A 88 1.35 8.09 -12.26
N THR A 89 0.06 7.80 -12.51
CA THR A 89 -1.01 8.79 -12.47
C THR A 89 -1.24 9.33 -11.06
N THR A 90 -1.36 8.43 -10.06
CA THR A 90 -1.67 8.83 -8.68
C THR A 90 -0.58 9.69 -8.06
N PHE A 91 0.68 9.43 -8.38
CA PHE A 91 1.82 10.12 -7.77
C PHE A 91 2.55 11.09 -8.69
N GLY A 92 2.02 11.35 -9.88
CA GLY A 92 2.62 12.28 -10.87
C GLY A 92 4.03 11.85 -11.28
N LEU A 93 4.28 10.54 -11.41
CA LEU A 93 5.59 10.02 -11.78
C LEU A 93 5.72 9.82 -13.28
N SER A 94 6.95 9.98 -13.78
CA SER A 94 7.28 9.63 -15.17
C SER A 94 7.80 8.19 -15.26
N GLU A 95 7.67 7.57 -16.44
CA GLU A 95 8.24 6.25 -16.71
C GLU A 95 9.77 6.20 -16.53
N ARG A 96 10.45 7.35 -16.71
CA ARG A 96 11.89 7.47 -16.43
C ARG A 96 12.20 7.35 -14.94
N SER A 97 11.31 7.86 -14.08
CA SER A 97 11.49 7.82 -12.62
C SER A 97 11.06 6.49 -11.99
N TYR A 98 10.08 5.83 -12.59
CA TYR A 98 9.57 4.53 -12.15
C TYR A 98 9.13 3.67 -13.33
N GLY A 99 10.04 2.89 -13.86
CA GLY A 99 9.80 2.05 -15.03
C GLY A 99 9.10 0.72 -14.69
N LEU A 100 8.51 0.08 -15.70
CA LEU A 100 7.79 -1.18 -15.56
C LEU A 100 8.69 -2.33 -15.01
N ASN A 101 9.97 -2.34 -15.34
CA ASN A 101 10.91 -3.34 -14.82
C ASN A 101 11.14 -3.18 -13.31
N GLN A 102 11.16 -1.93 -12.83
CA GLN A 102 11.27 -1.62 -11.41
C GLN A 102 10.01 -2.04 -10.67
N LEU A 103 8.82 -1.77 -11.24
CA LEU A 103 7.56 -2.29 -10.71
C LEU A 103 7.57 -3.81 -10.62
N ARG A 104 7.96 -4.51 -11.69
CA ARG A 104 8.03 -5.98 -11.70
C ARG A 104 8.96 -6.54 -10.62
N TYR A 105 10.06 -5.84 -10.35
CA TYR A 105 10.96 -6.19 -9.25
C TYR A 105 10.24 -6.01 -7.90
N ASP A 106 9.58 -4.88 -7.68
CA ASP A 106 8.87 -4.61 -6.43
C ASP A 106 7.72 -5.60 -6.22
N LEU A 107 6.96 -5.96 -7.26
CA LEU A 107 5.91 -6.98 -7.18
C LEU A 107 6.47 -8.36 -6.82
N ARG A 108 7.62 -8.76 -7.39
CA ARG A 108 8.30 -10.01 -7.02
C ARG A 108 8.76 -10.00 -5.57
N LYS A 109 9.30 -8.88 -5.11
CA LYS A 109 9.69 -8.67 -3.72
C LYS A 109 8.49 -8.85 -2.78
N LEU A 110 7.36 -8.17 -3.04
CA LEU A 110 6.14 -8.29 -2.25
C LEU A 110 5.58 -9.72 -2.26
N LYS A 111 5.56 -10.37 -3.42
CA LYS A 111 5.15 -11.77 -3.56
C LYS A 111 6.04 -12.69 -2.72
N GLY A 112 7.35 -12.46 -2.77
CA GLY A 112 8.32 -13.23 -2.01
C GLY A 112 8.06 -13.18 -0.51
N HIS A 113 7.71 -12.02 0.02
CA HIS A 113 7.34 -11.84 1.43
C HIS A 113 5.92 -12.34 1.78
N GLY A 114 5.20 -12.91 0.80
CA GLY A 114 3.84 -13.43 1.00
C GLY A 114 2.79 -12.32 1.20
N LEU A 115 3.07 -11.09 0.75
CA LEU A 115 2.15 -9.95 0.84
C LEU A 115 1.30 -9.81 -0.41
N LEU A 116 1.72 -10.41 -1.50
CA LEU A 116 1.05 -10.36 -2.79
C LEU A 116 0.96 -11.76 -3.37
N GLU A 117 -0.17 -12.09 -3.94
CA GLU A 117 -0.38 -13.29 -4.73
C GLU A 117 -0.64 -12.93 -6.19
N ARG A 118 -0.38 -13.89 -7.08
CA ARG A 118 -0.63 -13.74 -8.51
C ARG A 118 -1.48 -14.90 -8.98
N ASP A 119 -2.61 -14.59 -9.57
CA ASP A 119 -3.41 -15.56 -10.31
C ASP A 119 -2.65 -15.96 -11.59
N GLY A 120 -2.28 -17.23 -11.68
CA GLY A 120 -1.50 -17.76 -12.79
C GLY A 120 -2.22 -17.70 -14.15
N SER A 121 -3.55 -17.87 -14.14
CA SER A 121 -4.38 -17.90 -15.35
C SER A 121 -4.63 -16.50 -15.93
N ARG A 122 -4.77 -15.50 -15.09
CA ARG A 122 -5.12 -14.11 -15.47
C ARG A 122 -3.97 -13.14 -15.39
N TYR A 123 -2.81 -13.56 -14.91
CA TYR A 123 -1.66 -12.68 -14.63
C TYR A 123 -2.01 -11.48 -13.72
N ALA A 124 -3.03 -11.65 -12.89
CA ALA A 124 -3.55 -10.62 -12.01
C ALA A 124 -2.93 -10.73 -10.62
N TYR A 125 -2.62 -9.58 -10.02
CA TYR A 125 -2.06 -9.47 -8.68
C TYR A 125 -3.15 -9.07 -7.68
N ARG A 126 -3.07 -9.65 -6.46
CA ARG A 126 -3.94 -9.32 -5.32
C ARG A 126 -3.11 -9.28 -4.05
N LEU A 127 -3.50 -8.43 -3.12
CA LEU A 127 -2.96 -8.47 -1.76
C LEU A 127 -3.51 -9.72 -1.04
N THR A 128 -2.62 -10.43 -0.35
CA THR A 128 -3.04 -11.46 0.60
C THR A 128 -3.64 -10.81 1.86
N SER A 129 -4.32 -11.57 2.72
CA SER A 129 -4.81 -11.04 4.02
C SER A 129 -3.66 -10.43 4.83
N LYS A 130 -2.50 -11.08 4.86
CA LYS A 130 -1.27 -10.55 5.46
C LYS A 130 -0.81 -9.27 4.76
N GLY A 131 -0.88 -9.23 3.42
CA GLY A 131 -0.54 -8.06 2.62
C GLY A 131 -1.42 -6.86 2.92
N VAL A 132 -2.73 -7.06 3.10
CA VAL A 132 -3.67 -6.00 3.50
C VAL A 132 -3.30 -5.43 4.87
N GLN A 133 -3.05 -6.29 5.86
CA GLN A 133 -2.66 -5.85 7.20
C GLN A 133 -1.38 -5.01 7.19
N VAL A 134 -0.35 -5.49 6.48
CA VAL A 134 0.93 -4.77 6.36
C VAL A 134 0.76 -3.47 5.58
N ALA A 135 -0.02 -3.47 4.51
CA ALA A 135 -0.28 -2.28 3.70
C ALA A 135 -0.99 -1.19 4.53
N LEU A 136 -2.02 -1.58 5.28
CA LEU A 136 -2.72 -0.65 6.19
C LEU A 136 -1.77 -0.07 7.22
N LEU A 137 -0.96 -0.91 7.87
CA LEU A 137 0.00 -0.47 8.87
C LEU A 137 1.02 0.53 8.29
N PHE A 138 1.56 0.27 7.10
CA PHE A 138 2.49 1.17 6.42
C PHE A 138 1.86 2.51 6.08
N LEU A 139 0.63 2.50 5.56
CA LEU A 139 -0.10 3.73 5.22
C LEU A 139 -0.47 4.53 6.47
N PHE A 140 -0.88 3.87 7.55
CA PHE A 140 -1.14 4.53 8.83
C PHE A 140 0.11 5.18 9.39
N PHE A 141 1.21 4.43 9.46
CA PHE A 141 2.47 4.96 9.92
C PHE A 141 2.88 6.19 9.10
N HIS A 142 2.80 6.08 7.78
CA HIS A 142 3.16 7.18 6.90
C HIS A 142 2.24 8.39 7.04
N LYS A 143 0.92 8.19 7.02
CA LYS A 143 -0.06 9.30 7.04
C LYS A 143 -0.22 9.92 8.43
N ARG A 144 -0.19 9.12 9.50
CA ARG A 144 -0.45 9.61 10.87
C ARG A 144 0.79 9.98 11.67
N LEU A 145 1.94 9.41 11.36
CA LEU A 145 3.19 9.72 12.07
C LEU A 145 4.13 10.53 11.20
N CYS A 146 4.53 10.01 10.02
CA CYS A 146 5.51 10.70 9.18
C CYS A 146 4.98 12.02 8.61
N GLY A 147 3.73 12.07 8.17
CA GLY A 147 3.11 13.27 7.60
C GLY A 147 3.05 14.43 8.61
N PRO A 148 2.43 14.25 9.78
CA PRO A 148 2.40 15.28 10.82
C PRO A 148 3.77 15.70 11.32
N LEU A 149 4.72 14.76 11.47
CA LEU A 149 6.10 15.08 11.87
C LEU A 149 6.82 15.91 10.81
N ALA A 150 6.68 15.54 9.52
CA ALA A 150 7.28 16.30 8.43
C ALA A 150 6.70 17.72 8.31
N ASN A 151 5.42 17.90 8.65
CA ASN A 151 4.72 19.17 8.63
C ASN A 151 4.78 19.91 9.98
N SER A 152 5.43 19.32 11.00
CA SER A 152 5.55 19.94 12.31
C SER A 152 6.49 21.15 12.27
N ARG A 153 6.28 22.09 13.20
CA ARG A 153 7.07 23.32 13.32
C ARG A 153 8.57 23.10 13.58
N PHE A 154 9.03 21.87 13.82
CA PHE A 154 10.43 21.55 14.00
C PHE A 154 11.30 21.82 12.76
N HIS A 155 10.69 22.01 11.57
CA HIS A 155 11.38 22.42 10.36
C HIS A 155 11.29 23.92 10.05
N ARG A 156 10.61 24.73 10.86
CA ARG A 156 10.77 26.18 10.77
C ARG A 156 12.16 26.53 11.28
N ARG A 157 13.02 26.99 10.39
CA ARG A 157 14.24 27.70 10.79
C ARG A 157 13.85 28.73 11.84
N PRO A 158 14.56 28.83 12.99
CA PRO A 158 14.33 29.90 13.94
C PRO A 158 14.42 31.21 13.18
N ASP A 159 13.44 32.08 13.44
CA ASP A 159 13.38 33.41 12.85
C ASP A 159 14.71 34.12 13.15
N PRO A 160 15.45 34.63 12.12
CA PRO A 160 16.74 35.28 12.35
C PRO A 160 16.64 36.51 13.28
N GLN A 161 15.43 37.04 13.50
CA GLN A 161 15.19 38.17 14.41
C GLN A 161 15.11 37.77 15.90
N ASN A 162 15.12 36.49 16.23
CA ASN A 162 15.01 36.03 17.62
C ASN A 162 16.30 35.35 18.11
N ARG A 163 17.47 35.87 17.70
CA ARG A 163 18.72 35.50 18.32
C ARG A 163 18.85 36.27 19.65
N PRO A 164 18.96 35.58 20.81
CA PRO A 164 19.34 36.28 22.04
C PRO A 164 20.72 36.88 21.82
N ASP A 165 20.83 38.19 22.02
CA ASP A 165 22.12 38.91 22.02
C ASP A 165 23.06 38.19 22.97
N SER A 166 24.14 37.63 22.40
CA SER A 166 25.26 37.12 23.17
C SER A 166 26.03 38.33 23.74
N ARG A 167 25.77 38.62 24.98
CA ARG A 167 26.66 39.41 25.83
C ARG A 167 27.63 38.49 26.54
#